data_8721cf984d3552c86943540b73b0921b
#
_entry.id   8721cf984d3552c86943540b73b0921b
#
_cell.length_a   1.000
_cell.length_b   1.000
_cell.length_c   1.000
_cell.angle_alpha   90.00
_cell.angle_beta   90.00
_cell.angle_gamma   90.00
#
_symmetry.space_group_name_H-M   'P 1'
#
loop_
_entity.id
_entity.type
_entity.pdbx_description
1 polymer ?
#
loop_
_entity_poly.entity_id
_entity_poly.type
_entity_poly.pdbx_seq_one_letter_code
_entity_poly.pdbx_strand_id
1 'polypeptide(L)'
;EVKSEKDMWQKTGNICIEYQSWGKPSGIEATESDYWFHNLCIGDDEYCTLVFDTKVLRKIIAANEFRSVSGGDNSASKMHLIPLNKLFDMNSIQQFKELDDGQE
;
A
#
# COMPACT_ATOMS: atom_id res chain seq x y z
N GLU A 1 -5.15 4.27 10.60
CA GLU A 1 -3.72 4.00 10.45
C GLU A 1 -3.05 5.08 9.61
N VAL A 2 -1.98 5.66 10.12
CA VAL A 2 -1.25 6.73 9.44
C VAL A 2 0.19 6.29 9.23
N LYS A 3 0.65 6.31 7.98
CA LYS A 3 2.03 6.01 7.59
C LYS A 3 2.59 7.14 6.75
N SER A 4 3.90 7.37 6.86
CA SER A 4 4.58 8.39 6.07
C SER A 4 5.74 7.77 5.31
N GLU A 5 5.87 8.12 4.03
CA GLU A 5 7.00 7.75 3.20
C GLU A 5 7.74 8.99 2.74
N LYS A 6 9.06 8.95 2.81
CA LYS A 6 9.92 10.08 2.42
C LYS A 6 10.71 9.73 1.16
N ASP A 7 10.70 10.62 0.20
CA ASP A 7 11.63 10.72 -0.93
C ASP A 7 11.64 9.55 -1.92
N MET A 8 11.69 8.30 -1.48
CA MET A 8 11.81 7.16 -2.41
C MET A 8 10.62 7.04 -3.37
N TRP A 9 9.40 7.35 -2.90
CA TRP A 9 8.22 7.31 -3.76
C TRP A 9 8.35 8.28 -4.93
N GLN A 10 8.99 9.44 -4.72
CA GLN A 10 9.22 10.45 -5.75
C GLN A 10 10.21 9.94 -6.81
N LYS A 11 11.23 9.21 -6.38
CA LYS A 11 12.28 8.71 -7.27
C LYS A 11 11.81 7.50 -8.07
N THR A 12 11.04 6.61 -7.44
CA THR A 12 10.68 5.32 -8.03
C THR A 12 9.26 5.28 -8.58
N GLY A 13 8.38 6.17 -8.13
CA GLY A 13 6.96 6.11 -8.45
C GLY A 13 6.20 5.01 -7.70
N ASN A 14 6.80 4.45 -6.65
CA ASN A 14 6.19 3.35 -5.90
C ASN A 14 5.96 3.74 -4.45
N ILE A 15 4.91 3.18 -3.85
CA ILE A 15 4.71 3.24 -2.39
C ILE A 15 4.90 1.84 -1.80
N CYS A 16 5.23 1.78 -0.51
CA CYS A 16 5.44 0.53 0.21
C CYS A 16 4.39 0.40 1.31
N ILE A 17 3.64 -0.69 1.28
CA ILE A 17 2.62 -0.99 2.29
C ILE A 17 3.08 -2.22 3.07
N GLU A 18 3.43 -2.04 4.33
CA GLU A 18 3.89 -3.14 5.19
C GLU A 18 2.76 -4.15 5.43
N TYR A 19 3.10 -5.43 5.39
CA TYR A 19 2.15 -6.49 5.67
C TYR A 19 2.68 -7.55 6.66
N GLN A 20 3.99 -7.54 6.93
CA GLN A 20 4.60 -8.51 7.84
C GLN A 20 5.80 -7.88 8.53
N SER A 21 5.99 -8.22 9.81
CA SER A 21 7.16 -7.78 10.57
C SER A 21 7.56 -8.90 11.53
N TRP A 22 8.84 -9.29 11.49
CA TRP A 22 9.37 -10.39 12.30
C TRP A 22 8.54 -11.67 12.16
N GLY A 23 8.10 -11.98 10.94
CA GLY A 23 7.33 -13.18 10.63
C GLY A 23 5.86 -13.15 11.04
N LYS A 24 5.37 -12.02 11.55
CA LYS A 24 3.98 -11.86 12.01
C LYS A 24 3.23 -10.86 11.16
N PRO A 25 1.91 -11.01 10.99
CA PRO A 25 1.11 -10.00 10.30
C PRO A 25 1.30 -8.62 10.92
N SER A 26 1.44 -7.61 10.08
CA SER A 26 1.60 -6.23 10.50
C SER A 26 1.04 -5.29 9.43
N GLY A 27 1.06 -3.99 9.67
CA GLY A 27 0.58 -3.00 8.72
C GLY A 27 -0.80 -3.34 8.20
N ILE A 28 -0.95 -3.46 6.88
CA ILE A 28 -2.26 -3.67 6.25
C ILE A 28 -2.91 -5.00 6.64
N GLU A 29 -2.13 -6.01 7.02
CA GLU A 29 -2.67 -7.31 7.42
C GLU A 29 -3.13 -7.32 8.88
N ALA A 30 -2.66 -6.39 9.71
CA ALA A 30 -2.93 -6.38 11.14
C ALA A 30 -3.82 -5.22 11.58
N THR A 31 -3.89 -4.15 10.81
CA THR A 31 -4.62 -2.95 11.24
C THR A 31 -6.12 -3.23 11.38
N GLU A 32 -6.70 -2.67 12.44
CA GLU A 32 -8.15 -2.69 12.67
C GLU A 32 -8.79 -1.35 12.30
N SER A 33 -7.97 -0.39 11.83
CA SER A 33 -8.46 0.92 11.42
C SER A 33 -9.30 0.82 10.16
N ASP A 34 -10.37 1.62 10.07
CA ASP A 34 -11.24 1.66 8.90
C ASP A 34 -10.56 2.33 7.72
N TYR A 35 -9.64 3.25 7.98
CA TYR A 35 -8.96 4.03 6.95
C TYR A 35 -7.45 3.94 7.07
N TRP A 36 -6.79 3.95 5.93
CA TRP A 36 -5.34 3.95 5.82
C TRP A 36 -4.92 5.28 5.19
N PHE A 37 -4.18 6.09 5.95
CA PHE A 37 -3.64 7.38 5.51
C PHE A 37 -2.17 7.18 5.18
N HIS A 38 -1.81 7.40 3.92
CA HIS A 38 -0.45 7.22 3.45
C HIS A 38 0.10 8.56 3.00
N ASN A 39 0.91 9.18 3.85
CA ASN A 39 1.47 10.50 3.60
C ASN A 39 2.70 10.37 2.71
N LEU A 40 2.72 11.11 1.62
CA LEU A 40 3.86 11.16 0.71
C LEU A 40 4.63 12.45 1.00
N CYS A 41 5.87 12.30 1.51
CA CYS A 41 6.68 13.41 1.96
C CYS A 41 7.91 13.60 1.08
N ILE A 42 8.32 14.86 0.94
CA ILE A 42 9.58 15.24 0.30
C ILE A 42 10.38 15.96 1.40
N GLY A 43 11.45 15.32 1.88
CA GLY A 43 12.12 15.78 3.08
C GLY A 43 11.17 15.75 4.26
N ASP A 44 11.04 16.86 4.96
CA ASP A 44 10.15 16.99 6.11
C ASP A 44 8.76 17.54 5.75
N ASP A 45 8.53 17.83 4.47
CA ASP A 45 7.27 18.41 4.02
C ASP A 45 6.32 17.32 3.49
N GLU A 46 5.06 17.36 3.92
CA GLU A 46 4.04 16.53 3.33
C GLU A 46 3.64 17.10 1.98
N TYR A 47 3.80 16.32 0.92
CA TYR A 47 3.41 16.70 -0.43
C TYR A 47 1.92 16.43 -0.64
N CYS A 48 1.48 15.23 -0.29
CA CYS A 48 0.07 14.85 -0.36
C CYS A 48 -0.18 13.63 0.54
N THR A 49 -1.44 13.32 0.75
CA THR A 49 -1.86 12.13 1.48
C THR A 49 -2.82 11.33 0.62
N LEU A 50 -2.52 10.04 0.46
CA LEU A 50 -3.46 9.08 -0.13
C LEU A 50 -4.30 8.52 1.00
N VAL A 51 -5.61 8.54 0.83
CA VAL A 51 -6.53 7.99 1.82
C VAL A 51 -7.26 6.82 1.19
N PHE A 52 -7.13 5.65 1.82
CA PHE A 52 -7.81 4.44 1.38
C PHE A 52 -8.80 3.98 2.44
N ASP A 53 -9.97 3.49 2.02
CA ASP A 53 -10.71 2.57 2.86
C ASP A 53 -9.86 1.33 3.01
N THR A 54 -9.64 0.86 4.24
CA THR A 54 -8.72 -0.26 4.50
C THR A 54 -9.15 -1.53 3.77
N LYS A 55 -10.46 -1.80 3.70
CA LYS A 55 -10.98 -2.97 2.98
C LYS A 55 -10.72 -2.86 1.48
N VAL A 56 -10.87 -1.66 0.94
CA VAL A 56 -10.60 -1.39 -0.49
C VAL A 56 -9.12 -1.58 -0.79
N LEU A 57 -8.24 -1.07 0.08
CA LEU A 57 -6.79 -1.26 -0.12
C LEU A 57 -6.43 -2.74 -0.11
N ARG A 58 -7.00 -3.54 0.80
CA ARG A 58 -6.79 -4.98 0.82
C ARG A 58 -7.26 -5.66 -0.46
N LYS A 59 -8.40 -5.22 -1.02
CA LYS A 59 -8.91 -5.75 -2.29
C LYS A 59 -7.99 -5.37 -3.47
N ILE A 60 -7.50 -4.16 -3.50
CA ILE A 60 -6.54 -3.72 -4.52
C ILE A 60 -5.29 -4.60 -4.49
N ILE A 61 -4.76 -4.87 -3.31
CA ILE A 61 -3.59 -5.72 -3.14
C ILE A 61 -3.90 -7.16 -3.59
N ALA A 62 -5.07 -7.68 -3.23
CA ALA A 62 -5.47 -9.03 -3.61
C ALA A 62 -5.73 -9.18 -5.12
N ALA A 63 -6.18 -8.12 -5.78
CA ALA A 63 -6.47 -8.13 -7.22
C ALA A 63 -5.22 -8.03 -8.10
N ASN A 64 -4.07 -7.71 -7.51
CA ASN A 64 -2.82 -7.50 -8.23
C ASN A 64 -1.71 -8.35 -7.65
N GLU A 65 -0.73 -8.70 -8.47
CA GLU A 65 0.47 -9.42 -8.03
C GLU A 65 1.59 -8.41 -7.82
N PHE A 66 1.50 -7.65 -6.74
CA PHE A 66 2.54 -6.68 -6.43
C PHE A 66 3.79 -7.36 -5.90
N ARG A 67 4.94 -6.81 -6.27
CA ARG A 67 6.22 -7.28 -5.80
C ARG A 67 6.34 -7.06 -4.29
N SER A 68 6.92 -8.01 -3.58
CA SER A 68 7.25 -7.88 -2.17
C SER A 68 8.71 -7.46 -2.00
N VAL A 69 8.96 -6.54 -1.10
CA VAL A 69 10.31 -6.09 -0.76
C VAL A 69 10.50 -6.15 0.75
N SER A 70 11.76 -6.26 1.17
CA SER A 70 12.12 -6.26 2.59
C SER A 70 12.66 -4.89 2.99
N GLY A 71 12.41 -4.51 4.23
CA GLY A 71 12.90 -3.26 4.78
C GLY A 71 12.93 -3.29 6.30
N GLY A 72 13.16 -2.11 6.91
CA GLY A 72 13.24 -1.99 8.36
C GLY A 72 14.51 -2.60 8.94
N ASP A 73 14.55 -2.68 10.27
CA ASP A 73 15.70 -3.20 11.00
C ASP A 73 15.94 -4.67 10.67
N ASN A 74 17.18 -4.99 10.27
CA ASN A 74 17.58 -6.35 9.88
C ASN A 74 16.72 -6.94 8.77
N SER A 75 16.10 -6.10 7.92
CA SER A 75 15.20 -6.53 6.85
C SER A 75 14.03 -7.37 7.38
N ALA A 76 13.59 -7.10 8.60
CA ALA A 76 12.55 -7.88 9.26
C ALA A 76 11.15 -7.58 8.76
N SER A 77 10.94 -6.42 8.12
CA SER A 77 9.64 -6.03 7.58
C SER A 77 9.51 -6.43 6.13
N LYS A 78 8.33 -6.89 5.74
CA LYS A 78 7.97 -7.15 4.34
C LYS A 78 6.86 -6.21 3.91
N MET A 79 6.98 -5.69 2.71
CA MET A 79 6.07 -4.68 2.19
C MET A 79 5.66 -5.02 0.76
N HIS A 80 4.40 -4.71 0.44
CA HIS A 80 3.96 -4.68 -0.94
C HIS A 80 4.50 -3.42 -1.60
N LEU A 81 5.17 -3.57 -2.73
CA LEU A 81 5.64 -2.44 -3.53
C LEU A 81 4.58 -2.14 -4.58
N ILE A 82 3.92 -1.01 -4.44
CA ILE A 82 2.79 -0.65 -5.28
C ILE A 82 3.17 0.53 -6.17
N PRO A 83 3.27 0.31 -7.49
CA PRO A 83 3.48 1.43 -8.41
C PRO A 83 2.28 2.37 -8.38
N LEU A 84 2.54 3.67 -8.18
CA LEU A 84 1.48 4.68 -8.13
C LEU A 84 0.64 4.69 -9.40
N ASN A 85 1.27 4.47 -10.56
CA ASN A 85 0.55 4.45 -11.83
C ASN A 85 -0.43 3.26 -11.93
N LYS A 86 -0.23 2.21 -11.15
CA LYS A 86 -1.16 1.07 -11.12
C LYS A 86 -2.43 1.40 -10.34
N LEU A 87 -2.34 2.26 -9.35
CA LEU A 87 -3.52 2.65 -8.57
C LEU A 87 -4.57 3.36 -9.41
N PHE A 88 -4.14 4.02 -10.48
CA PHE A 88 -5.02 4.83 -11.33
C PHE A 88 -5.09 4.31 -12.77
N ASP A 89 -4.54 3.13 -13.03
CA ASP A 89 -4.60 2.46 -14.32
C ASP A 89 -5.99 1.87 -14.51
N MET A 90 -6.62 2.14 -15.65
CA MET A 90 -7.96 1.65 -15.95
C MET A 90 -8.06 0.13 -15.89
N ASN A 91 -7.02 -0.57 -16.32
CA ASN A 91 -7.02 -2.03 -16.26
C ASN A 91 -7.01 -2.54 -14.81
N SER A 92 -6.22 -1.91 -13.95
CA SER A 92 -6.16 -2.28 -12.53
C SER A 92 -7.47 -1.96 -11.83
N ILE A 93 -8.08 -0.83 -12.15
CA ILE A 93 -9.38 -0.43 -11.61
C ILE A 93 -10.46 -1.43 -12.03
N GLN A 94 -10.44 -1.85 -13.29
CA GLN A 94 -11.39 -2.81 -13.82
C GLN A 94 -11.25 -4.17 -13.13
N GLN A 95 -10.01 -4.65 -12.94
CA GLN A 95 -9.75 -5.91 -12.23
C GLN A 95 -10.25 -5.86 -10.80
N PHE A 96 -10.00 -4.76 -10.11
CA PHE A 96 -10.49 -4.55 -8.75
C PHE A 96 -12.02 -4.58 -8.70
N LYS A 97 -12.68 -3.93 -9.65
CA LYS A 97 -14.14 -3.89 -9.74
C LYS A 97 -14.73 -5.28 -9.99
N GLU A 98 -14.13 -6.06 -10.86
CA GLU A 98 -14.55 -7.43 -11.14
C GLU A 98 -14.42 -8.32 -9.91
N LEU A 99 -13.33 -8.18 -9.15
CA LEU A 99 -13.13 -8.93 -7.92
C LEU A 99 -14.20 -8.59 -6.89
N ASP A 100 -14.54 -7.30 -6.75
CA ASP A 100 -15.58 -6.83 -5.82
C ASP A 100 -16.95 -7.36 -6.24
N ASP A 101 -17.30 -7.25 -7.52
CA ASP A 101 -18.57 -7.76 -8.05
C ASP A 101 -18.67 -9.28 -7.88
N GLY A 102 -17.57 -9.99 -8.01
CA GLY A 102 -17.54 -11.44 -7.83
C GLY A 102 -17.72 -11.91 -6.40
N GLN A 103 -17.72 -11.01 -5.43
CA GLN A 103 -17.94 -11.33 -4.02
C GLN A 103 -19.40 -11.18 -3.59
N GLU A 104 -20.25 -10.74 -4.48
CA GLU A 104 -21.68 -10.65 -4.20
C GLU A 104 -22.37 -12.05 -4.26
#